data_c9186cc12058f09f1ee42a6ede1b10d9
#
_entry.id   c9186cc12058f09f1ee42a6ede1b10d9
#
_cell.length_a   1.000
_cell.length_b   1.000
_cell.length_c   1.000
_cell.angle_alpha   90.00
_cell.angle_beta   90.00
_cell.angle_gamma   90.00
#
_symmetry.space_group_name_H-M   'P 1'
#
loop_
_entity.id
_entity.type
_entity.pdbx_description
1 polymer ?
#
loop_
_entity_poly.entity_id
_entity_poly.type
_entity_poly.pdbx_seq_one_letter_code
_entity_poly.pdbx_strand_id
1 'polypeptide(L)'
;MQFICHLNLRSESADRQVLTADLVQAEIQRIHQLLGAGTIRHAWKKADAVAVVLVLDVADEAECRDVIGALPFSIAGILGVEIVSQVEPYADVFPERGAH
;
A
#
# COMPACT_ATOMS: atom_id res chain seq x y z
N MET A 1 13.14 2.08 6.37
CA MET A 1 12.52 3.31 5.81
C MET A 1 11.04 3.09 5.63
N GLN A 2 10.26 4.12 5.87
CA GLN A 2 8.82 4.04 5.69
C GLN A 2 8.40 4.77 4.42
N PHE A 3 7.44 4.17 3.71
CA PHE A 3 6.89 4.73 2.50
C PHE A 3 5.37 4.73 2.58
N ILE A 4 4.76 5.83 2.17
CA ILE A 4 3.32 5.90 1.98
C ILE A 4 3.02 5.68 0.49
N CYS A 5 2.06 4.81 0.23
CA CYS A 5 1.73 4.40 -1.13
C CYS A 5 0.24 4.58 -1.38
N HIS A 6 -0.09 5.27 -2.45
CA HIS A 6 -1.47 5.42 -2.89
C HIS A 6 -1.70 4.55 -4.12
N LEU A 7 -2.70 3.69 -4.05
CA LEU A 7 -3.09 2.81 -5.15
C LEU A 7 -4.53 3.11 -5.51
N ASN A 8 -4.79 3.28 -6.80
CA ASN A 8 -6.13 3.57 -7.28
C ASN A 8 -6.60 2.49 -8.24
N LEU A 9 -7.92 2.34 -8.34
CA LEU A 9 -8.53 1.47 -9.34
C LEU A 9 -8.13 1.96 -10.74
N ARG A 10 -7.65 1.05 -11.55
CA ARG A 10 -7.35 1.33 -12.96
C ARG A 10 -8.64 1.27 -13.76
N SER A 11 -8.90 2.32 -14.53
CA SER A 11 -10.16 2.46 -15.25
C SER A 11 -10.40 1.33 -16.26
N GLU A 12 -9.35 0.86 -16.92
CA GLU A 12 -9.43 -0.25 -17.86
C GLU A 12 -9.68 -1.59 -17.18
N SER A 13 -9.53 -1.65 -15.86
CA SER A 13 -9.76 -2.86 -15.07
C SER A 13 -11.04 -2.75 -14.22
N ALA A 14 -11.91 -1.81 -14.55
CA ALA A 14 -13.17 -1.65 -13.84
C ALA A 14 -14.15 -2.79 -14.11
N ASP A 15 -13.84 -3.70 -15.01
CA ASP A 15 -14.66 -4.86 -15.31
C ASP A 15 -14.76 -5.76 -14.09
N ARG A 16 -15.98 -5.93 -13.61
CA ARG A 16 -16.27 -6.74 -12.43
C ARG A 16 -15.96 -8.21 -12.61
N GLN A 17 -15.84 -8.67 -13.84
CA GLN A 17 -15.47 -10.06 -14.12
C GLN A 17 -14.07 -10.40 -13.66
N VAL A 18 -13.18 -9.40 -13.55
CA VAL A 18 -11.82 -9.59 -13.04
C VAL A 18 -11.80 -9.69 -11.53
N LEU A 19 -12.72 -9.01 -10.85
CA LEU A 19 -12.77 -8.96 -9.39
C LEU A 19 -13.58 -10.16 -8.85
N THR A 20 -12.96 -11.33 -8.86
CA THR A 20 -13.59 -12.55 -8.35
C THR A 20 -13.45 -12.65 -6.83
N ALA A 21 -14.31 -13.48 -6.21
CA ALA A 21 -14.22 -13.74 -4.78
C ALA A 21 -12.88 -14.34 -4.39
N ASP A 22 -12.34 -15.23 -5.23
CA ASP A 22 -11.04 -15.87 -4.98
C ASP A 22 -9.90 -14.82 -5.01
N LEU A 23 -9.96 -13.88 -5.95
CA LEU A 23 -8.95 -12.84 -6.04
C LEU A 23 -9.01 -11.89 -4.84
N VAL A 24 -10.21 -11.52 -4.41
CA VAL A 24 -10.40 -10.70 -3.21
C VAL A 24 -9.84 -11.42 -1.99
N GLN A 25 -10.10 -12.70 -1.85
CA GLN A 25 -9.61 -13.49 -0.73
C GLN A 25 -8.08 -13.57 -0.75
N ALA A 26 -7.48 -13.76 -1.92
CA ALA A 26 -6.02 -13.79 -2.07
C ALA A 26 -5.39 -12.46 -1.67
N GLU A 27 -6.01 -11.35 -2.06
CA GLU A 27 -5.53 -10.01 -1.68
C GLU A 27 -5.58 -9.82 -0.17
N ILE A 28 -6.72 -10.15 0.46
CA ILE A 28 -6.90 -10.02 1.91
C ILE A 28 -5.84 -10.86 2.65
N GLN A 29 -5.63 -12.10 2.23
CA GLN A 29 -4.63 -12.97 2.87
C GLN A 29 -3.23 -12.39 2.75
N ARG A 30 -2.86 -11.87 1.58
CA ARG A 30 -1.54 -11.30 1.37
C ARG A 30 -1.32 -10.05 2.21
N ILE A 31 -2.32 -9.18 2.30
CA ILE A 31 -2.25 -7.99 3.14
C ILE A 31 -2.07 -8.39 4.61
N HIS A 32 -2.81 -9.39 5.09
CA HIS A 32 -2.66 -9.87 6.46
C HIS A 32 -1.26 -10.44 6.72
N GLN A 33 -0.71 -11.19 5.77
CA GLN A 33 0.66 -11.72 5.89
C GLN A 33 1.68 -10.59 6.02
N LEU A 34 1.55 -9.57 5.20
CA LEU A 34 2.49 -8.43 5.19
C LEU A 34 2.34 -7.57 6.45
N LEU A 35 1.12 -7.43 6.97
CA LEU A 35 0.88 -6.77 8.25
C LEU A 35 1.52 -7.56 9.40
N GLY A 36 1.34 -8.87 9.40
CA GLY A 36 1.93 -9.74 10.42
C GLY A 36 3.46 -9.74 10.39
N ALA A 37 4.05 -9.60 9.22
CA ALA A 37 5.51 -9.53 9.07
C ALA A 37 6.09 -8.15 9.37
N GLY A 38 5.23 -7.12 9.51
CA GLY A 38 5.68 -5.74 9.72
C GLY A 38 6.11 -5.02 8.44
N THR A 39 6.02 -5.67 7.30
CA THR A 39 6.32 -5.05 6.01
C THR A 39 5.31 -3.96 5.68
N ILE A 40 4.03 -4.25 5.90
CA ILE A 40 2.98 -3.22 5.89
C ILE A 40 2.71 -2.83 7.34
N ARG A 41 2.81 -1.55 7.62
CA ARG A 41 2.55 -1.02 8.96
C ARG A 41 1.09 -0.59 9.11
N HIS A 42 0.52 -0.06 8.04
CA HIS A 42 -0.87 0.38 8.01
C HIS A 42 -1.44 0.15 6.61
N ALA A 43 -2.71 -0.25 6.57
CA ALA A 43 -3.44 -0.45 5.33
C ALA A 43 -4.84 0.12 5.49
N TRP A 44 -5.20 1.08 4.64
CA TRP A 44 -6.52 1.71 4.66
C TRP A 44 -7.14 1.69 3.27
N LYS A 45 -8.45 1.49 3.21
CA LYS A 45 -9.24 1.72 2.02
C LYS A 45 -9.94 3.07 2.17
N LYS A 46 -9.93 3.88 1.12
CA LYS A 46 -10.73 5.11 1.13
C LYS A 46 -12.22 4.76 1.23
N ALA A 47 -12.95 5.54 2.03
CA ALA A 47 -14.36 5.26 2.29
C ALA A 47 -15.24 5.51 1.06
N ASP A 48 -14.83 6.43 0.20
CA ASP A 48 -15.64 6.94 -0.92
C ASP A 48 -15.13 6.49 -2.29
N ALA A 49 -14.11 5.64 -2.34
CA ALA A 49 -13.50 5.25 -3.61
C ALA A 49 -12.84 3.88 -3.52
N VAL A 50 -12.61 3.25 -4.67
CA VAL A 50 -11.81 2.03 -4.74
C VAL A 50 -10.34 2.46 -4.82
N ALA A 51 -9.81 2.82 -3.68
CA ALA A 51 -8.44 3.28 -3.52
C ALA A 51 -7.92 2.82 -2.18
N VAL A 52 -6.62 2.57 -2.12
CA VAL A 52 -5.95 2.01 -0.95
C VAL A 52 -4.76 2.89 -0.61
N VAL A 53 -4.53 3.09 0.68
CA VAL A 53 -3.33 3.75 1.18
C VAL A 53 -2.60 2.75 2.06
N LEU A 54 -1.34 2.50 1.73
CA LEU A 54 -0.48 1.58 2.48
C LEU A 54 0.71 2.35 3.04
N VAL A 55 1.12 1.98 4.25
CA VAL A 55 2.40 2.44 4.80
C VAL A 55 3.28 1.20 4.94
N LEU A 56 4.41 1.20 4.24
CA LEU A 56 5.37 0.10 4.26
C LEU A 56 6.63 0.50 5.00
N ASP A 57 7.23 -0.49 5.65
CA ASP A 57 8.55 -0.36 6.26
C ASP A 57 9.49 -1.34 5.55
N VAL A 58 10.32 -0.81 4.67
CA VAL A 58 11.19 -1.57 3.78
C VAL A 58 12.54 -0.86 3.65
N ALA A 59 13.49 -1.50 2.99
CA ALA A 59 14.85 -0.99 2.88
C ALA A 59 14.94 0.24 1.97
N ASP A 60 14.19 0.23 0.86
CA ASP A 60 14.25 1.32 -0.13
C ASP A 60 12.97 1.35 -0.98
N GLU A 61 12.91 2.31 -1.89
CA GLU A 61 11.75 2.47 -2.77
C GLU A 61 11.59 1.29 -3.73
N ALA A 62 12.67 0.72 -4.19
CA ALA A 62 12.61 -0.42 -5.12
C ALA A 62 11.93 -1.61 -4.45
N GLU A 63 12.29 -1.92 -3.20
CA GLU A 63 11.63 -2.98 -2.44
C GLU A 63 10.16 -2.65 -2.20
N CYS A 64 9.85 -1.39 -1.90
CA CYS A 64 8.48 -0.93 -1.72
C CYS A 64 7.64 -1.23 -2.97
N ARG A 65 8.14 -0.85 -4.14
CA ARG A 65 7.45 -1.10 -5.41
C ARG A 65 7.32 -2.57 -5.72
N ASP A 66 8.33 -3.37 -5.38
CA ASP A 66 8.28 -4.83 -5.56
C ASP A 66 7.20 -5.46 -4.70
N VAL A 67 7.09 -5.07 -3.44
CA VAL A 67 6.04 -5.58 -2.54
C VAL A 67 4.67 -5.23 -3.08
N ILE A 68 4.46 -3.98 -3.47
CA ILE A 68 3.17 -3.53 -3.99
C ILE A 68 2.85 -4.23 -5.31
N GLY A 69 3.83 -4.35 -6.21
CA GLY A 69 3.64 -4.98 -7.52
C GLY A 69 3.34 -6.47 -7.45
N ALA A 70 3.68 -7.12 -6.34
CA ALA A 70 3.40 -8.52 -6.10
C ALA A 70 2.05 -8.77 -5.45
N LEU A 71 1.29 -7.73 -5.09
CA LEU A 71 -0.06 -7.91 -4.56
C LEU A 71 -0.98 -8.51 -5.62
N PRO A 72 -1.88 -9.43 -5.24
CA PRO A 72 -2.78 -10.05 -6.22
C PRO A 72 -3.56 -9.06 -7.07
N PHE A 73 -4.04 -7.97 -6.49
CA PHE A 73 -4.76 -6.94 -7.24
C PHE A 73 -3.84 -6.19 -8.22
N SER A 74 -2.57 -5.99 -7.86
CA SER A 74 -1.60 -5.36 -8.76
C SER A 74 -1.27 -6.26 -9.94
N ILE A 75 -1.05 -7.55 -9.68
CA ILE A 75 -0.77 -8.55 -10.72
C ILE A 75 -1.95 -8.66 -11.68
N ALA A 76 -3.17 -8.62 -11.15
CA ALA A 76 -4.38 -8.68 -11.98
C ALA A 76 -4.66 -7.36 -12.73
N GLY A 77 -3.88 -6.30 -12.47
CA GLY A 77 -4.08 -5.02 -13.12
C GLY A 77 -5.27 -4.22 -12.61
N ILE A 78 -5.83 -4.59 -11.45
CA ILE A 78 -7.01 -3.90 -10.89
C ILE A 78 -6.60 -2.60 -10.23
N LEU A 79 -5.50 -2.61 -9.47
CA LEU A 79 -4.98 -1.43 -8.79
C LEU A 79 -3.63 -1.06 -9.38
N GLY A 80 -3.42 0.22 -9.58
CA GLY A 80 -2.15 0.76 -10.01
C GLY A 80 -1.58 1.71 -8.97
N VAL A 81 -0.25 1.71 -8.85
CA VAL A 81 0.45 2.63 -7.95
C VAL A 81 0.37 4.03 -8.54
N GLU A 82 -0.09 4.98 -7.75
CA GLU A 82 -0.17 6.37 -8.17
C GLU A 82 0.91 7.21 -7.52
N ILE A 83 1.12 7.00 -6.22
CA ILE A 83 2.11 7.77 -5.46
C ILE A 83 2.89 6.79 -4.59
N VAL A 84 4.21 6.94 -4.57
CA VAL A 84 5.11 6.33 -3.59
C VAL A 84 5.99 7.43 -3.05
N SER A 85 5.92 7.68 -1.75
CA SER A 85 6.71 8.73 -1.10
C SER A 85 7.34 8.21 0.17
N GLN A 86 8.63 8.45 0.33
CA GLN A 86 9.27 8.20 1.60
C GLN A 86 8.73 9.16 2.64
N VAL A 87 8.45 8.64 3.84
CA VAL A 87 7.94 9.42 4.96
C VAL A 87 8.81 9.17 6.18
N GLU A 88 8.80 10.12 7.09
CA GLU A 88 9.49 9.99 8.37
C GLU A 88 8.62 10.57 9.47
N PRO A 89 8.85 10.18 10.74
CA PRO A 89 8.05 10.73 11.84
C PRO A 89 8.14 12.26 11.86
N TYR A 90 6.99 12.89 11.91
CA TYR A 90 6.92 14.36 11.88
C TYR A 90 7.72 15.01 12.98
N ALA A 91 7.73 14.40 14.17
CA ALA A 91 8.45 14.93 15.33
C ALA A 91 9.96 14.98 15.11
N ASP A 92 10.52 14.10 14.27
CA ASP A 92 11.95 14.03 14.02
C ASP A 92 12.43 15.19 13.15
N VAL A 93 11.52 15.87 12.45
CA VAL A 93 11.85 17.03 11.61
C VAL A 93 12.12 18.27 12.46
N PHE A 94 11.67 18.28 13.72
CA PHE A 94 11.80 19.41 14.63
C PHE A 94 12.56 19.00 15.90
N PRO A 95 13.85 18.71 15.79
CA PRO A 95 14.60 18.13 16.91
C PRO A 95 14.66 19.07 18.15
N GLU A 96 14.62 20.38 17.99
CA GLU A 96 14.62 21.33 19.11
C GLU A 96 13.38 21.19 19.97
N ARG A 97 12.33 20.65 19.46
CA ARG A 97 11.09 20.48 20.22
C ARG A 97 11.26 19.50 21.36
N GLY A 98 12.16 18.55 21.21
CA GLY A 98 12.49 17.62 22.26
C GLY A 98 13.23 18.24 23.41
N ALA A 99 13.85 19.42 23.20
CA ALA A 99 14.60 20.15 24.20
C ALA A 99 13.73 21.07 25.04
N HIS A 100 12.50 21.22 24.71
CA HIS A 100 11.61 22.17 25.41
C HIS A 100 11.01 21.63 26.69
#